data_e7ecacafe356ac80cac39379bbde6fb9
#
_entry.id   e7ecacafe356ac80cac39379bbde6fb9
#
_cell.length_a   1.000
_cell.length_b   1.000
_cell.length_c   1.000
_cell.angle_alpha   90.00
_cell.angle_beta   90.00
_cell.angle_gamma   90.00
#
_symmetry.space_group_name_H-M   'P 1'
#
loop_
_entity.id
_entity.type
_entity.pdbx_description
1 polymer ?
#
loop_
_entity_poly.entity_id
_entity_poly.type
_entity_poly.pdbx_seq_one_letter_code
_entity_poly.pdbx_strand_id
1 'polypeptide(L)'
;MHCYIGFRHLAILSFALSNPASAQYITGARDDKATRVDSIFRAFDRTDSPGCALGVYQDGAIRYARGYGMASLEHSVPLSPRSVLDVGSISKQFTAMSMLILEKEGKLSLDDPIRKYFPEMPAYADHITWRRALSQTSGLRDLWTMWGQTGRTFAGDTVDALNVIVHSAEPNYTPGERYLYTNTGWILAAQAVYRLTGKTLAQFAEEKIFGPLGMRDTRFLSDRYAIIPNLAESYGPRSGGGGFRIVRSEYDGAIQGPGGIHTTVEDFGRWLNNYDAATVGGRDIIQTMTTPTKLNNGSPATSGPGMAYAIGLTVGTLRGLRVVAHGGSWGGFRGHFLRFPDQRFAVATFCNLTTSGPDSLAAKVAAIYLGDRMQPDTVAAWTIALAGQPRVATSAATLRNLAGVWRNIERGEVRRTRVKGDTLVSAGDPPTVYVPLGGGRFRSERTEIHFEGGPANGAPTRMMVRTPTETVTFVRADTVVLDVAKLAEYAGDYRSDEAEVTQTWRVEKGQLMVYAGYRRLGILEPTYKDGFTRGGSVIDVMRDAKGRITGYVVESGRVRHLRFTRVR
;
A
#
# COMPACT_ATOMS: atom_id res chain seq x y z
N MET A 1 -10.61 -88.69 -5.98
CA MET A 1 -11.45 -87.64 -5.32
C MET A 1 -10.89 -86.31 -5.70
N HIS A 2 -11.46 -85.68 -6.72
CA HIS A 2 -11.00 -84.38 -7.24
C HIS A 2 -11.90 -83.31 -6.68
N CYS A 3 -11.31 -82.28 -6.01
CA CYS A 3 -12.04 -81.12 -5.49
C CYS A 3 -11.78 -79.92 -6.41
N TYR A 4 -12.80 -79.47 -7.12
CA TYR A 4 -12.77 -78.25 -7.95
C TYR A 4 -13.02 -77.03 -7.06
N ILE A 5 -12.09 -76.05 -7.05
CA ILE A 5 -12.26 -74.74 -6.42
C ILE A 5 -12.62 -73.75 -7.52
N GLY A 6 -13.86 -73.25 -7.49
CA GLY A 6 -14.36 -72.24 -8.42
C GLY A 6 -13.90 -70.83 -8.00
N PHE A 7 -13.23 -70.14 -8.90
CA PHE A 7 -12.91 -68.72 -8.77
C PHE A 7 -14.16 -67.82 -9.02
N ARG A 8 -14.65 -67.17 -8.01
CA ARG A 8 -15.66 -66.10 -8.17
C ARG A 8 -14.95 -64.78 -8.49
N HIS A 9 -15.24 -64.18 -9.64
CA HIS A 9 -14.82 -62.84 -10.01
C HIS A 9 -15.55 -61.82 -9.11
N LEU A 10 -14.79 -61.10 -8.31
CA LEU A 10 -15.24 -59.96 -7.54
C LEU A 10 -15.15 -58.71 -8.47
N ALA A 11 -16.29 -58.20 -8.92
CA ALA A 11 -16.38 -56.93 -9.64
C ALA A 11 -16.16 -55.81 -8.63
N ILE A 12 -15.02 -55.11 -8.71
CA ILE A 12 -14.75 -53.87 -7.94
C ILE A 12 -15.53 -52.75 -8.64
N LEU A 13 -16.67 -52.36 -8.07
CA LEU A 13 -17.33 -51.09 -8.42
C LEU A 13 -16.47 -49.95 -7.88
N SER A 14 -15.77 -49.25 -8.77
CA SER A 14 -15.11 -47.99 -8.46
C SER A 14 -16.20 -46.91 -8.28
N PHE A 15 -16.60 -46.64 -7.06
CA PHE A 15 -17.34 -45.43 -6.73
C PHE A 15 -16.38 -44.27 -6.89
N ALA A 16 -16.56 -43.49 -7.95
CA ALA A 16 -15.97 -42.15 -8.04
C ALA A 16 -16.62 -41.30 -6.94
N LEU A 17 -15.92 -41.15 -5.82
CA LEU A 17 -16.25 -40.20 -4.79
C LEU A 17 -16.12 -38.80 -5.41
N SER A 18 -17.23 -38.25 -5.90
CA SER A 18 -17.35 -36.82 -6.18
C SER A 18 -17.13 -36.10 -4.87
N ASN A 19 -16.01 -35.35 -4.79
CA ASN A 19 -15.57 -34.65 -3.59
C ASN A 19 -16.61 -33.57 -3.25
N PRO A 20 -17.35 -33.63 -2.15
CA PRO A 20 -18.37 -32.64 -1.79
C PRO A 20 -17.74 -31.31 -1.33
N ALA A 21 -16.41 -31.21 -1.30
CA ALA A 21 -15.66 -30.04 -0.84
C ALA A 21 -15.86 -28.77 -1.71
N SER A 22 -16.27 -28.92 -2.98
CA SER A 22 -16.36 -27.75 -3.88
C SER A 22 -17.60 -26.88 -3.68
N ALA A 23 -18.65 -27.38 -2.99
CA ALA A 23 -19.91 -26.64 -2.81
C ALA A 23 -19.84 -25.58 -1.69
N GLN A 24 -18.92 -25.69 -0.74
CA GLN A 24 -18.82 -24.79 0.43
C GLN A 24 -18.10 -23.46 0.13
N TYR A 25 -17.48 -23.32 -1.05
CA TYR A 25 -16.60 -22.20 -1.38
C TYR A 25 -17.19 -21.18 -2.35
N ILE A 26 -18.47 -21.34 -2.71
CA ILE A 26 -19.15 -20.52 -3.71
C ILE A 26 -20.50 -20.08 -3.16
N THR A 27 -20.80 -18.78 -3.27
CA THR A 27 -22.10 -18.18 -2.98
C THR A 27 -22.62 -17.44 -4.22
N GLY A 28 -23.89 -17.60 -4.59
CA GLY A 28 -24.53 -16.93 -5.74
C GLY A 28 -24.62 -17.78 -7.00
N ALA A 29 -25.06 -17.17 -8.10
CA ALA A 29 -25.36 -17.86 -9.35
C ALA A 29 -24.09 -18.18 -10.15
N ARG A 30 -24.02 -19.37 -10.72
CA ARG A 30 -23.01 -19.80 -11.69
C ARG A 30 -23.54 -19.58 -13.10
N ASP A 31 -23.30 -18.40 -13.63
CA ASP A 31 -23.60 -18.02 -15.02
C ASP A 31 -22.30 -17.89 -15.86
N ASP A 32 -22.44 -17.48 -17.13
CA ASP A 32 -21.30 -17.27 -18.01
C ASP A 32 -20.33 -16.21 -17.48
N LYS A 33 -20.84 -15.18 -16.78
CA LYS A 33 -20.00 -14.16 -16.16
C LYS A 33 -19.16 -14.75 -15.02
N ALA A 34 -19.77 -15.61 -14.18
CA ALA A 34 -19.04 -16.33 -13.13
C ALA A 34 -17.92 -17.21 -13.69
N THR A 35 -18.18 -17.94 -14.81
CA THR A 35 -17.17 -18.74 -15.50
C THR A 35 -16.00 -17.89 -16.02
N ARG A 36 -16.30 -16.72 -16.59
CA ARG A 36 -15.27 -15.76 -17.03
C ARG A 36 -14.48 -15.20 -15.86
N VAL A 37 -15.14 -14.91 -14.73
CA VAL A 37 -14.48 -14.51 -13.48
C VAL A 37 -13.53 -15.59 -12.98
N ASP A 38 -13.96 -16.85 -12.93
CA ASP A 38 -13.11 -17.98 -12.52
C ASP A 38 -11.83 -18.06 -13.35
N SER A 39 -11.91 -17.75 -14.64
CA SER A 39 -10.73 -17.74 -15.52
C SER A 39 -9.69 -16.69 -15.14
N ILE A 40 -10.09 -15.55 -14.55
CA ILE A 40 -9.17 -14.50 -14.06
C ILE A 40 -8.36 -15.02 -12.87
N PHE A 41 -8.98 -15.82 -12.00
CA PHE A 41 -8.37 -16.33 -10.78
C PHE A 41 -7.71 -17.71 -10.93
N ARG A 42 -7.69 -18.29 -12.13
CA ARG A 42 -7.15 -19.64 -12.38
C ARG A 42 -5.74 -19.86 -11.83
N ALA A 43 -4.88 -18.86 -11.87
CA ALA A 43 -3.52 -18.95 -11.36
C ALA A 43 -3.47 -19.16 -9.83
N PHE A 44 -4.51 -18.75 -9.11
CA PHE A 44 -4.64 -18.91 -7.66
C PHE A 44 -5.47 -20.15 -7.27
N ASP A 45 -6.29 -20.68 -8.17
CA ASP A 45 -7.23 -21.79 -7.91
C ASP A 45 -6.49 -23.14 -7.83
N ARG A 46 -5.66 -23.28 -6.80
CA ARG A 46 -4.73 -24.38 -6.58
C ARG A 46 -4.67 -24.71 -5.08
N THR A 47 -4.36 -25.97 -4.77
CA THR A 47 -4.21 -26.47 -3.39
C THR A 47 -2.81 -26.27 -2.80
N ASP A 48 -1.86 -25.82 -3.60
CA ASP A 48 -0.47 -25.57 -3.22
C ASP A 48 -0.09 -24.07 -3.28
N SER A 49 -1.08 -23.17 -3.37
CA SER A 49 -0.90 -21.72 -3.45
C SER A 49 -1.85 -20.98 -2.53
N PRO A 50 -1.41 -19.90 -1.85
CA PRO A 50 -2.32 -18.90 -1.30
C PRO A 50 -3.08 -18.22 -2.44
N GLY A 51 -4.09 -17.41 -2.13
CA GLY A 51 -4.88 -16.80 -3.17
C GLY A 51 -5.79 -15.67 -2.70
N CYS A 52 -7.05 -15.68 -3.14
CA CYS A 52 -7.98 -14.57 -2.91
C CYS A 52 -9.40 -15.04 -2.61
N ALA A 53 -10.10 -14.33 -1.72
CA ALA A 53 -11.54 -14.34 -1.60
C ALA A 53 -12.12 -13.18 -2.42
N LEU A 54 -13.11 -13.48 -3.27
CA LEU A 54 -13.79 -12.54 -4.15
C LEU A 54 -15.25 -12.40 -3.74
N GLY A 55 -15.76 -11.16 -3.70
CA GLY A 55 -17.17 -10.83 -3.65
C GLY A 55 -17.56 -9.92 -4.81
N VAL A 56 -18.64 -10.27 -5.50
CA VAL A 56 -19.33 -9.45 -6.51
C VAL A 56 -20.72 -9.16 -6.02
N TYR A 57 -21.10 -7.89 -5.98
CA TYR A 57 -22.34 -7.44 -5.38
C TYR A 57 -23.12 -6.61 -6.40
N GLN A 58 -24.44 -6.84 -6.42
CA GLN A 58 -25.38 -6.12 -7.26
C GLN A 58 -26.64 -5.82 -6.46
N ASP A 59 -27.11 -4.58 -6.47
CA ASP A 59 -28.35 -4.15 -5.80
C ASP A 59 -28.43 -4.53 -4.32
N GLY A 60 -27.29 -4.45 -3.61
CA GLY A 60 -27.18 -4.76 -2.19
C GLY A 60 -27.10 -6.25 -1.84
N ALA A 61 -27.08 -7.14 -2.84
CA ALA A 61 -26.98 -8.59 -2.65
C ALA A 61 -25.68 -9.16 -3.24
N ILE A 62 -25.24 -10.30 -2.71
CA ILE A 62 -24.14 -11.07 -3.28
C ILE A 62 -24.61 -11.70 -4.60
N ARG A 63 -24.02 -11.26 -5.72
CA ARG A 63 -24.26 -11.85 -7.03
C ARG A 63 -23.41 -13.09 -7.25
N TYR A 64 -22.14 -13.03 -6.81
CA TYR A 64 -21.19 -14.13 -6.86
C TYR A 64 -20.10 -13.93 -5.80
N ALA A 65 -19.77 -14.96 -5.05
CA ALA A 65 -18.62 -14.95 -4.17
C ALA A 65 -17.92 -16.31 -4.18
N ARG A 66 -16.58 -16.29 -4.18
CA ARG A 66 -15.75 -17.51 -4.19
C ARG A 66 -14.38 -17.27 -3.57
N GLY A 67 -13.86 -18.34 -2.91
CA GLY A 67 -12.44 -18.43 -2.55
C GLY A 67 -11.65 -19.16 -3.62
N TYR A 68 -10.44 -18.69 -3.90
CA TYR A 68 -9.47 -19.30 -4.82
C TYR A 68 -8.15 -19.49 -4.09
N GLY A 69 -7.61 -20.70 -4.06
CA GLY A 69 -6.41 -21.06 -3.33
C GLY A 69 -6.66 -21.35 -1.85
N MET A 70 -5.61 -21.34 -1.05
CA MET A 70 -5.60 -21.81 0.32
C MET A 70 -5.57 -20.67 1.33
N ALA A 71 -6.42 -20.76 2.36
CA ALA A 71 -6.40 -19.91 3.54
C ALA A 71 -5.23 -20.29 4.46
N SER A 72 -4.93 -21.60 4.56
CA SER A 72 -3.74 -22.11 5.24
C SER A 72 -3.14 -23.23 4.42
N LEU A 73 -1.89 -23.06 4.01
CA LEU A 73 -1.11 -24.10 3.34
C LEU A 73 -0.72 -25.19 4.32
N GLU A 74 -0.41 -24.82 5.57
CA GLU A 74 0.01 -25.73 6.63
C GLU A 74 -1.07 -26.75 7.01
N HIS A 75 -2.32 -26.28 6.99
CA HIS A 75 -3.47 -27.08 7.43
C HIS A 75 -4.37 -27.54 6.26
N SER A 76 -3.94 -27.26 5.03
CA SER A 76 -4.71 -27.60 3.81
C SER A 76 -6.15 -27.03 3.86
N VAL A 77 -6.33 -25.82 4.43
CA VAL A 77 -7.63 -25.15 4.51
C VAL A 77 -7.81 -24.24 3.29
N PRO A 78 -8.80 -24.47 2.43
CA PRO A 78 -9.05 -23.61 1.28
C PRO A 78 -9.70 -22.27 1.68
N LEU A 79 -9.48 -21.24 0.85
CA LEU A 79 -10.21 -19.99 0.95
C LEU A 79 -11.68 -20.16 0.59
N SER A 80 -12.52 -19.39 1.27
CA SER A 80 -13.97 -19.34 1.05
C SER A 80 -14.47 -17.89 1.16
N PRO A 81 -15.72 -17.59 0.76
CA PRO A 81 -16.35 -16.29 1.01
C PRO A 81 -16.41 -15.91 2.50
N ARG A 82 -16.30 -16.89 3.39
CA ARG A 82 -16.30 -16.73 4.85
C ARG A 82 -14.91 -16.74 5.47
N SER A 83 -13.85 -16.85 4.68
CA SER A 83 -12.48 -16.68 5.19
C SER A 83 -12.29 -15.27 5.68
N VAL A 84 -11.79 -15.13 6.90
CA VAL A 84 -11.50 -13.84 7.53
C VAL A 84 -10.09 -13.41 7.13
N LEU A 85 -9.97 -12.24 6.52
CA LEU A 85 -8.70 -11.67 6.08
C LEU A 85 -8.51 -10.26 6.64
N ASP A 86 -7.25 -9.89 6.92
CA ASP A 86 -6.90 -8.50 7.17
C ASP A 86 -7.03 -7.70 5.86
N VAL A 87 -7.76 -6.62 5.89
CA VAL A 87 -7.99 -5.77 4.72
C VAL A 87 -7.16 -4.50 4.72
N GLY A 88 -6.21 -4.39 5.64
CA GLY A 88 -5.28 -3.26 5.73
C GLY A 88 -5.97 -1.91 5.73
N SER A 89 -5.53 -1.01 4.89
CA SER A 89 -6.04 0.38 4.83
C SER A 89 -7.50 0.53 4.39
N ILE A 90 -8.18 -0.52 3.93
CA ILE A 90 -9.62 -0.52 3.74
C ILE A 90 -10.35 -0.23 5.08
N SER A 91 -9.68 -0.49 6.19
CA SER A 91 -10.15 -0.15 7.56
C SER A 91 -10.46 1.33 7.77
N LYS A 92 -9.79 2.22 7.05
CA LYS A 92 -9.91 3.68 7.23
C LYS A 92 -11.34 4.20 7.09
N GLN A 93 -12.16 3.59 6.25
CA GLN A 93 -13.56 3.97 6.07
C GLN A 93 -14.40 3.69 7.32
N PHE A 94 -14.07 2.68 8.12
CA PHE A 94 -14.76 2.39 9.39
C PHE A 94 -14.31 3.35 10.49
N THR A 95 -13.04 3.72 10.52
CA THR A 95 -12.54 4.79 11.39
C THR A 95 -13.15 6.13 11.02
N ALA A 96 -13.29 6.44 9.73
CA ALA A 96 -13.98 7.63 9.24
C ALA A 96 -15.45 7.67 9.69
N MET A 97 -16.18 6.56 9.51
CA MET A 97 -17.56 6.43 9.97
C MET A 97 -17.66 6.67 11.48
N SER A 98 -16.73 6.12 12.28
CA SER A 98 -16.70 6.32 13.73
C SER A 98 -16.53 7.80 14.09
N MET A 99 -15.63 8.51 13.43
CA MET A 99 -15.40 9.95 13.65
C MET A 99 -16.61 10.79 13.24
N LEU A 100 -17.25 10.45 12.13
CA LEU A 100 -18.43 11.16 11.63
C LEU A 100 -19.69 10.89 12.50
N ILE A 101 -19.79 9.70 13.10
CA ILE A 101 -20.83 9.43 14.11
C ILE A 101 -20.60 10.32 15.34
N LEU A 102 -19.37 10.47 15.82
CA LEU A 102 -19.03 11.35 16.93
C LEU A 102 -19.30 12.82 16.59
N GLU A 103 -19.03 13.27 15.36
CA GLU A 103 -19.41 14.60 14.89
C GLU A 103 -20.93 14.79 14.94
N LYS A 104 -21.69 13.83 14.43
CA LYS A 104 -23.16 13.85 14.46
C LYS A 104 -23.73 13.84 15.89
N GLU A 105 -23.03 13.18 16.84
CA GLU A 105 -23.34 13.20 18.27
C GLU A 105 -22.90 14.51 18.96
N GLY A 106 -22.29 15.45 18.24
CA GLY A 106 -21.82 16.75 18.78
C GLY A 106 -20.59 16.65 19.69
N LYS A 107 -19.86 15.52 19.66
CA LYS A 107 -18.69 15.31 20.51
C LYS A 107 -17.40 15.89 19.93
N LEU A 108 -17.38 16.12 18.63
CA LEU A 108 -16.28 16.78 17.91
C LEU A 108 -16.83 17.46 16.65
N SER A 109 -16.01 18.30 16.01
CA SER A 109 -16.21 18.73 14.62
C SER A 109 -15.02 18.30 13.78
N LEU A 110 -15.26 17.89 12.53
CA LEU A 110 -14.17 17.63 11.59
C LEU A 110 -13.31 18.88 11.33
N ASP A 111 -13.82 20.06 11.59
CA ASP A 111 -13.12 21.33 11.40
C ASP A 111 -12.41 21.82 12.68
N ASP A 112 -12.55 21.09 13.80
CA ASP A 112 -11.74 21.31 14.99
C ASP A 112 -10.26 20.99 14.74
N PRO A 113 -9.34 21.78 15.30
CA PRO A 113 -7.92 21.43 15.29
C PRO A 113 -7.67 20.18 16.14
N ILE A 114 -6.80 19.29 15.64
CA ILE A 114 -6.48 18.04 16.36
C ILE A 114 -5.89 18.30 17.74
N ARG A 115 -5.17 19.42 17.94
CA ARG A 115 -4.55 19.80 19.21
C ARG A 115 -5.58 20.09 20.31
N LYS A 116 -6.81 20.44 19.96
CA LYS A 116 -7.93 20.52 20.93
C LYS A 116 -8.13 19.20 21.70
N TYR A 117 -7.85 18.07 21.05
CA TYR A 117 -8.00 16.73 21.58
C TYR A 117 -6.67 16.10 22.02
N PHE A 118 -5.56 16.66 21.55
CA PHE A 118 -4.19 16.23 21.81
C PHE A 118 -3.33 17.45 22.16
N PRO A 119 -3.54 18.07 23.34
CA PRO A 119 -2.81 19.29 23.72
C PRO A 119 -1.31 19.07 23.86
N GLU A 120 -0.87 17.83 24.00
CA GLU A 120 0.53 17.41 23.99
C GLU A 120 1.23 17.54 22.64
N MET A 121 0.48 17.67 21.54
CA MET A 121 1.07 17.88 20.23
C MET A 121 1.69 19.28 20.11
N PRO A 122 2.76 19.44 19.28
CA PRO A 122 3.35 20.74 19.01
C PRO A 122 2.37 21.74 18.41
N ALA A 123 2.69 23.03 18.54
CA ALA A 123 1.81 24.14 18.14
C ALA A 123 1.36 24.11 16.66
N TYR A 124 2.14 23.51 15.76
CA TYR A 124 1.72 23.39 14.35
C TYR A 124 0.41 22.61 14.20
N ALA A 125 0.07 21.75 15.17
CA ALA A 125 -1.16 20.95 15.14
C ALA A 125 -2.44 21.78 15.38
N ASP A 126 -2.32 23.05 15.82
CA ASP A 126 -3.44 24.01 15.85
C ASP A 126 -3.95 24.36 14.44
N HIS A 127 -3.14 24.14 13.41
CA HIS A 127 -3.50 24.37 12.00
C HIS A 127 -3.94 23.10 11.26
N ILE A 128 -4.00 21.95 11.94
CA ILE A 128 -4.41 20.68 11.35
C ILE A 128 -5.78 20.29 11.89
N THR A 129 -6.79 20.29 11.04
CA THR A 129 -8.13 19.83 11.39
C THR A 129 -8.29 18.32 11.18
N TRP A 130 -9.30 17.70 11.81
CA TRP A 130 -9.67 16.32 11.55
C TRP A 130 -9.97 16.09 10.08
N ARG A 131 -10.66 17.01 9.42
CA ARG A 131 -10.93 16.94 7.99
C ARG A 131 -9.64 16.80 7.18
N ARG A 132 -8.61 17.60 7.49
CA ARG A 132 -7.30 17.51 6.85
C ARG A 132 -6.60 16.19 7.16
N ALA A 133 -6.67 15.69 8.40
CA ALA A 133 -6.08 14.43 8.82
C ALA A 133 -6.71 13.24 8.10
N LEU A 134 -8.05 13.18 8.08
CA LEU A 134 -8.80 12.06 7.48
C LEU A 134 -8.90 12.12 5.95
N SER A 135 -8.53 13.24 5.33
CA SER A 135 -8.45 13.38 3.87
C SER A 135 -7.04 13.35 3.31
N GLN A 136 -6.03 13.01 4.13
CA GLN A 136 -4.63 12.88 3.68
C GLN A 136 -4.01 14.20 3.20
N THR A 137 -4.47 15.33 3.74
CA THR A 137 -3.99 16.68 3.38
C THR A 137 -3.40 17.44 4.55
N SER A 138 -3.16 16.78 5.67
CA SER A 138 -2.70 17.38 6.92
C SER A 138 -1.23 17.78 6.94
N GLY A 139 -0.39 17.16 6.12
CA GLY A 139 1.06 17.29 6.23
C GLY A 139 1.68 16.48 7.38
N LEU A 140 0.91 15.77 8.19
CA LEU A 140 1.46 14.94 9.27
C LEU A 140 2.45 13.91 8.71
N ARG A 141 3.60 13.77 9.36
CA ARG A 141 4.60 12.75 9.04
C ARG A 141 4.03 11.36 9.34
N ASP A 142 4.34 10.39 8.47
CA ASP A 142 3.85 9.02 8.64
C ASP A 142 4.60 8.29 9.74
N LEU A 143 3.87 7.81 10.75
CA LEU A 143 4.43 7.10 11.88
C LEU A 143 5.31 5.92 11.47
N TRP A 144 4.85 5.07 10.54
CA TRP A 144 5.61 3.89 10.15
C TRP A 144 6.94 4.24 9.49
N THR A 145 6.94 5.31 8.70
CA THR A 145 8.14 5.80 8.04
C THR A 145 9.11 6.42 9.06
N MET A 146 8.61 7.21 10.02
CA MET A 146 9.40 7.73 11.15
C MET A 146 10.02 6.59 11.95
N TRP A 147 9.20 5.65 12.31
CA TRP A 147 9.58 4.51 13.13
C TRP A 147 10.63 3.63 12.44
N GLY A 148 10.54 3.44 11.12
CA GLY A 148 11.57 2.74 10.34
C GLY A 148 12.97 3.34 10.46
N GLN A 149 13.09 4.60 10.90
CA GLN A 149 14.39 5.24 11.17
C GLN A 149 14.93 4.92 12.57
N THR A 150 14.08 4.47 13.51
CA THR A 150 14.51 4.24 14.90
C THR A 150 15.21 2.90 15.12
N GLY A 151 15.07 1.95 14.20
CA GLY A 151 15.54 0.58 14.39
C GLY A 151 14.81 -0.19 15.49
N ARG A 152 13.78 0.39 16.11
CA ARG A 152 12.93 -0.32 17.07
C ARG A 152 12.16 -1.41 16.34
N THR A 153 11.98 -2.57 16.98
CA THR A 153 10.99 -3.55 16.55
C THR A 153 9.63 -3.03 16.93
N PHE A 154 8.67 -3.25 16.09
CA PHE A 154 7.31 -2.74 16.31
C PHE A 154 6.49 -3.68 17.21
N ALA A 155 7.03 -4.08 18.30
CA ALA A 155 6.23 -4.60 19.42
C ALA A 155 5.56 -3.46 20.22
N GLY A 156 5.66 -2.21 19.70
CA GLY A 156 5.14 -1.02 20.35
C GLY A 156 3.63 -0.98 20.37
N ASP A 157 3.10 -0.48 21.46
CA ASP A 157 1.67 -0.22 21.62
C ASP A 157 1.27 1.18 21.13
N THR A 158 0.05 1.57 21.40
CA THR A 158 -0.47 2.89 21.06
C THR A 158 0.26 4.02 21.77
N VAL A 159 0.80 3.81 22.97
CA VAL A 159 1.56 4.82 23.73
C VAL A 159 2.87 5.12 23.02
N ASP A 160 3.59 4.09 22.59
CA ASP A 160 4.81 4.26 21.77
C ASP A 160 4.53 5.02 20.46
N ALA A 161 3.38 4.71 19.81
CA ALA A 161 2.96 5.41 18.61
C ALA A 161 2.70 6.90 18.87
N LEU A 162 1.97 7.22 19.94
CA LEU A 162 1.69 8.61 20.32
C LEU A 162 2.97 9.36 20.67
N ASN A 163 3.91 8.73 21.38
CA ASN A 163 5.18 9.36 21.72
C ASN A 163 5.94 9.84 20.48
N VAL A 164 6.03 9.01 19.42
CA VAL A 164 6.67 9.44 18.17
C VAL A 164 5.89 10.56 17.48
N ILE A 165 4.57 10.50 17.53
CA ILE A 165 3.73 11.52 16.88
C ILE A 165 3.88 12.88 17.57
N VAL A 166 3.85 12.94 18.90
CA VAL A 166 3.92 14.20 19.66
C VAL A 166 5.32 14.83 19.63
N HIS A 167 6.37 14.07 19.36
CA HIS A 167 7.74 14.59 19.21
C HIS A 167 8.06 15.05 17.78
N SER A 168 7.15 14.85 16.82
CA SER A 168 7.35 15.34 15.44
C SER A 168 7.36 16.88 15.42
N ALA A 169 8.50 17.49 15.12
CA ALA A 169 8.73 18.93 15.31
C ALA A 169 7.98 19.80 14.29
N GLU A 170 7.75 19.29 13.07
CA GLU A 170 7.12 20.02 11.97
C GLU A 170 6.34 19.08 11.04
N PRO A 171 5.35 19.58 10.30
CA PRO A 171 4.70 18.80 9.25
C PRO A 171 5.58 18.70 7.99
N ASN A 172 5.25 17.77 7.10
CA ASN A 172 5.91 17.63 5.80
C ASN A 172 5.72 18.85 4.88
N TYR A 173 4.60 19.57 5.04
CA TYR A 173 4.18 20.74 4.25
C TYR A 173 3.02 21.42 4.95
N THR A 174 2.66 22.62 4.49
CA THR A 174 1.53 23.39 5.04
C THR A 174 0.22 22.63 4.93
N PRO A 175 -0.56 22.45 6.01
CA PRO A 175 -1.82 21.75 5.99
C PRO A 175 -2.75 22.25 4.88
N GLY A 176 -3.26 21.31 4.07
CA GLY A 176 -4.11 21.58 2.92
C GLY A 176 -3.40 21.97 1.63
N GLU A 177 -2.08 22.08 1.62
CA GLU A 177 -1.31 22.43 0.41
C GLU A 177 -1.35 21.32 -0.65
N ARG A 178 -1.25 20.06 -0.23
CA ARG A 178 -1.20 18.90 -1.13
C ARG A 178 -1.73 17.63 -0.47
N TYR A 179 -1.96 16.63 -1.28
CA TYR A 179 -2.21 15.26 -0.85
C TYR A 179 -0.88 14.54 -0.54
N LEU A 180 -0.81 13.92 0.62
CA LEU A 180 0.23 12.94 0.94
C LEU A 180 -0.35 11.90 1.91
N TYR A 181 -0.37 10.65 1.47
CA TYR A 181 -0.92 9.54 2.26
C TYR A 181 -0.11 9.32 3.55
N THR A 182 -0.78 9.36 4.70
CA THR A 182 -0.19 9.08 6.02
C THR A 182 -1.14 8.24 6.88
N ASN A 183 -0.58 7.46 7.80
CA ASN A 183 -1.35 6.68 8.76
C ASN A 183 -1.57 7.43 10.09
N THR A 184 -0.76 8.45 10.37
CA THR A 184 -0.72 9.15 11.66
C THR A 184 -2.07 9.76 12.04
N GLY A 185 -2.75 10.45 11.11
CA GLY A 185 -4.08 11.02 11.39
C GLY A 185 -5.14 9.98 11.77
N TRP A 186 -5.01 8.76 11.27
CA TRP A 186 -5.92 7.65 11.58
C TRP A 186 -5.66 7.02 12.94
N ILE A 187 -4.40 6.96 13.37
CA ILE A 187 -4.02 6.55 14.72
C ILE A 187 -4.58 7.55 15.73
N LEU A 188 -4.38 8.86 15.47
CA LEU A 188 -4.96 9.91 16.29
C LEU A 188 -6.50 9.82 16.33
N ALA A 189 -7.16 9.52 15.21
CA ALA A 189 -8.61 9.34 15.17
C ALA A 189 -9.08 8.18 16.07
N ALA A 190 -8.39 7.03 16.04
CA ALA A 190 -8.70 5.93 16.94
C ALA A 190 -8.54 6.32 18.42
N GLN A 191 -7.51 7.10 18.74
CA GLN A 191 -7.30 7.62 20.10
C GLN A 191 -8.32 8.70 20.48
N ALA A 192 -8.77 9.53 19.53
CA ALA A 192 -9.85 10.49 19.78
C ALA A 192 -11.16 9.78 20.14
N VAL A 193 -11.50 8.68 19.46
CA VAL A 193 -12.64 7.85 19.84
C VAL A 193 -12.52 7.41 21.31
N TYR A 194 -11.35 6.92 21.72
CA TYR A 194 -11.13 6.51 23.11
C TYR A 194 -11.24 7.68 24.10
N ARG A 195 -10.60 8.81 23.82
CA ARG A 195 -10.63 10.01 24.70
C ARG A 195 -12.05 10.57 24.87
N LEU A 196 -12.87 10.51 23.83
CA LEU A 196 -14.21 11.08 23.82
C LEU A 196 -15.29 10.12 24.37
N THR A 197 -15.03 8.81 24.38
CA THR A 197 -16.08 7.82 24.71
C THR A 197 -15.69 6.86 25.81
N GLY A 198 -14.42 6.75 26.15
CA GLY A 198 -13.87 5.70 27.03
C GLY A 198 -13.84 4.31 26.37
N LYS A 199 -14.28 4.18 25.11
CA LYS A 199 -14.30 2.92 24.36
C LYS A 199 -13.15 2.87 23.37
N THR A 200 -12.53 1.71 23.21
CA THR A 200 -11.58 1.51 22.10
C THR A 200 -12.30 1.64 20.76
N LEU A 201 -11.56 1.92 19.68
CA LEU A 201 -12.15 1.96 18.33
C LEU A 201 -12.86 0.63 17.98
N ALA A 202 -12.30 -0.51 18.41
CA ALA A 202 -12.91 -1.82 18.23
C ALA A 202 -14.28 -1.91 18.92
N GLN A 203 -14.38 -1.52 20.19
CA GLN A 203 -15.64 -1.53 20.94
C GLN A 203 -16.67 -0.56 20.34
N PHE A 204 -16.23 0.63 19.95
CA PHE A 204 -17.10 1.63 19.35
C PHE A 204 -17.65 1.19 17.99
N ALA A 205 -16.78 0.65 17.12
CA ALA A 205 -17.18 0.17 15.80
C ALA A 205 -18.09 -1.06 15.89
N GLU A 206 -17.86 -1.97 16.83
CA GLU A 206 -18.76 -3.10 17.07
C GLU A 206 -20.16 -2.61 17.44
N GLU A 207 -20.26 -1.69 18.39
CA GLU A 207 -21.55 -1.17 18.86
C GLU A 207 -22.28 -0.33 17.80
N LYS A 208 -21.55 0.54 17.10
CA LYS A 208 -22.15 1.57 16.24
C LYS A 208 -22.22 1.18 14.76
N ILE A 209 -21.41 0.21 14.33
CA ILE A 209 -21.27 -0.12 12.90
C ILE A 209 -21.53 -1.61 12.65
N PHE A 210 -20.71 -2.50 13.21
CA PHE A 210 -20.74 -3.92 12.82
C PHE A 210 -21.98 -4.63 13.33
N GLY A 211 -22.33 -4.45 14.61
CA GLY A 211 -23.56 -5.01 15.21
C GLY A 211 -24.83 -4.59 14.45
N PRO A 212 -25.09 -3.27 14.27
CA PRO A 212 -26.27 -2.80 13.52
C PRO A 212 -26.34 -3.27 12.06
N LEU A 213 -25.20 -3.50 11.39
CA LEU A 213 -25.14 -4.03 10.03
C LEU A 213 -25.15 -5.57 9.98
N GLY A 214 -25.06 -6.24 11.11
CA GLY A 214 -24.99 -7.71 11.19
C GLY A 214 -23.69 -8.30 10.64
N MET A 215 -22.59 -7.54 10.70
CA MET A 215 -21.24 -7.94 10.25
C MET A 215 -20.53 -8.77 11.32
N ARG A 216 -20.99 -9.99 11.55
CA ARG A 216 -20.60 -10.83 12.70
C ARG A 216 -19.19 -11.36 12.66
N ASP A 217 -18.62 -11.50 11.47
CA ASP A 217 -17.25 -11.99 11.23
C ASP A 217 -16.27 -10.82 11.03
N THR A 218 -16.71 -9.57 11.26
CA THR A 218 -15.90 -8.36 11.10
C THR A 218 -15.54 -7.76 12.44
N ARG A 219 -14.26 -7.35 12.59
CA ARG A 219 -13.78 -6.68 13.81
C ARG A 219 -12.53 -5.86 13.54
N PHE A 220 -12.28 -4.84 14.35
CA PHE A 220 -10.92 -4.35 14.56
C PHE A 220 -10.19 -5.33 15.45
N LEU A 221 -9.04 -5.83 15.02
CA LEU A 221 -8.20 -6.68 15.86
C LEU A 221 -7.65 -5.83 17.01
N SER A 222 -7.95 -6.20 18.25
CA SER A 222 -7.49 -5.53 19.47
C SER A 222 -6.58 -6.41 20.33
N ASP A 223 -6.56 -7.70 20.04
CA ASP A 223 -5.73 -8.68 20.71
C ASP A 223 -5.14 -9.64 19.65
N ARG A 224 -3.83 -9.59 19.46
CA ARG A 224 -3.10 -10.44 18.51
C ARG A 224 -3.16 -11.93 18.83
N TYR A 225 -3.57 -12.27 20.05
CA TYR A 225 -3.70 -13.65 20.52
C TYR A 225 -5.14 -14.16 20.46
N ALA A 226 -6.08 -13.31 20.04
CA ALA A 226 -7.48 -13.71 19.92
C ALA A 226 -7.64 -14.84 18.91
N ILE A 227 -8.43 -15.85 19.28
CA ILE A 227 -8.83 -16.91 18.35
C ILE A 227 -9.94 -16.36 17.46
N ILE A 228 -9.66 -16.28 16.17
CA ILE A 228 -10.60 -15.82 15.15
C ILE A 228 -10.97 -17.01 14.26
N PRO A 229 -12.22 -17.49 14.31
CA PRO A 229 -12.66 -18.55 13.42
C PRO A 229 -12.46 -18.18 11.95
N ASN A 230 -12.05 -19.14 11.12
CA ASN A 230 -11.81 -18.99 9.69
C ASN A 230 -10.73 -17.96 9.31
N LEU A 231 -9.85 -17.57 10.24
CA LEU A 231 -8.75 -16.66 9.97
C LEU A 231 -7.78 -17.29 8.96
N ALA A 232 -7.51 -16.58 7.88
CA ALA A 232 -6.50 -16.97 6.91
C ALA A 232 -5.09 -16.60 7.40
N GLU A 233 -4.09 -17.45 7.07
CA GLU A 233 -2.68 -17.12 7.20
C GLU A 233 -2.22 -16.34 5.96
N SER A 234 -1.19 -15.52 6.05
CA SER A 234 -0.71 -14.72 4.93
C SER A 234 0.70 -15.10 4.47
N TYR A 235 0.94 -14.96 3.17
CA TYR A 235 2.11 -15.53 2.50
C TYR A 235 2.81 -14.56 1.55
N GLY A 236 4.07 -14.83 1.31
CA GLY A 236 4.85 -14.24 0.24
C GLY A 236 5.73 -15.29 -0.44
N PRO A 237 6.22 -15.04 -1.66
CA PRO A 237 7.14 -15.95 -2.32
C PRO A 237 8.46 -16.05 -1.53
N ARG A 238 9.11 -17.21 -1.60
CA ARG A 238 10.47 -17.39 -1.07
C ARG A 238 11.47 -16.71 -2.00
N SER A 239 12.47 -16.07 -1.44
CA SER A 239 13.61 -15.56 -2.20
C SER A 239 14.33 -16.73 -2.90
N GLY A 240 14.62 -16.60 -4.20
CA GLY A 240 15.24 -17.66 -4.99
C GLY A 240 14.26 -18.69 -5.60
N GLY A 241 12.95 -18.53 -5.42
CA GLY A 241 11.92 -19.43 -5.95
C GLY A 241 11.63 -20.62 -5.00
N GLY A 242 10.74 -21.52 -5.44
CA GLY A 242 10.47 -22.76 -4.70
C GLY A 242 9.40 -22.63 -3.60
N GLY A 243 8.29 -21.92 -3.87
CA GLY A 243 7.12 -21.91 -3.01
C GLY A 243 6.96 -20.64 -2.18
N PHE A 244 6.29 -20.76 -1.04
CA PHE A 244 5.84 -19.64 -0.22
C PHE A 244 6.46 -19.69 1.18
N ARG A 245 6.44 -18.54 1.86
CA ARG A 245 6.76 -18.39 3.28
C ARG A 245 5.63 -17.63 3.95
N ILE A 246 5.39 -17.88 5.22
CA ILE A 246 4.48 -17.09 6.04
C ILE A 246 5.03 -15.66 6.16
N VAL A 247 4.14 -14.67 6.08
CA VAL A 247 4.44 -13.25 6.27
C VAL A 247 3.52 -12.72 7.36
N ARG A 248 4.01 -12.68 8.59
CA ARG A 248 3.27 -12.10 9.73
C ARG A 248 3.69 -10.66 9.95
N SER A 249 2.75 -9.84 10.38
CA SER A 249 3.04 -8.50 10.86
C SER A 249 3.36 -8.55 12.36
N GLU A 250 4.35 -7.77 12.78
CA GLU A 250 4.66 -7.59 14.20
C GLU A 250 3.65 -6.65 14.91
N TYR A 251 2.73 -6.02 14.14
CA TYR A 251 1.81 -4.95 14.62
C TYR A 251 0.39 -5.39 14.88
N ASP A 252 0.10 -6.67 14.77
CA ASP A 252 -1.26 -7.16 14.80
C ASP A 252 -1.96 -6.82 16.13
N GLY A 253 -2.98 -5.98 16.06
CA GLY A 253 -3.85 -5.60 17.17
C GLY A 253 -3.40 -4.41 18.04
N ALA A 254 -2.12 -3.97 17.95
CA ALA A 254 -1.61 -2.91 18.84
C ALA A 254 -2.03 -1.51 18.40
N ILE A 255 -2.10 -1.24 17.09
CA ILE A 255 -2.37 0.09 16.54
C ILE A 255 -3.54 0.05 15.57
N GLN A 256 -4.69 0.53 16.04
CA GLN A 256 -5.92 0.61 15.28
C GLN A 256 -6.07 1.96 14.55
N GLY A 257 -7.02 2.03 13.64
CA GLY A 257 -7.40 3.23 12.91
C GLY A 257 -6.97 3.22 11.45
N PRO A 258 -5.68 3.20 11.10
CA PRO A 258 -5.25 3.11 9.71
C PRO A 258 -5.45 1.72 9.09
N GLY A 259 -5.56 0.69 9.92
CA GLY A 259 -5.69 -0.72 9.60
C GLY A 259 -6.36 -1.48 10.74
N GLY A 260 -6.25 -2.81 10.71
CA GLY A 260 -6.68 -3.71 11.79
C GLY A 260 -8.06 -4.33 11.59
N ILE A 261 -8.80 -3.99 10.53
CA ILE A 261 -10.05 -4.70 10.20
C ILE A 261 -9.73 -6.09 9.64
N HIS A 262 -10.29 -7.08 10.30
CA HIS A 262 -10.42 -8.45 9.82
C HIS A 262 -11.87 -8.67 9.43
N THR A 263 -12.12 -9.12 8.20
CA THR A 263 -13.48 -9.27 7.65
C THR A 263 -13.54 -10.37 6.59
N THR A 264 -14.75 -10.71 6.20
CA THR A 264 -15.06 -11.62 5.09
C THR A 264 -15.65 -10.84 3.90
N VAL A 265 -15.62 -11.41 2.71
CA VAL A 265 -16.32 -10.78 1.57
C VAL A 265 -17.84 -10.80 1.76
N GLU A 266 -18.39 -11.74 2.55
CA GLU A 266 -19.82 -11.78 2.87
C GLU A 266 -20.22 -10.58 3.75
N ASP A 267 -19.51 -10.31 4.84
CA ASP A 267 -19.78 -9.16 5.70
C ASP A 267 -19.50 -7.84 5.01
N PHE A 268 -18.43 -7.79 4.20
CA PHE A 268 -18.10 -6.59 3.45
C PHE A 268 -19.19 -6.20 2.45
N GLY A 269 -19.98 -7.17 1.95
CA GLY A 269 -21.18 -6.91 1.17
C GLY A 269 -22.24 -6.13 1.95
N ARG A 270 -22.43 -6.41 3.25
CA ARG A 270 -23.34 -5.65 4.12
C ARG A 270 -22.86 -4.21 4.30
N TRP A 271 -21.57 -4.01 4.47
CA TRP A 271 -20.96 -2.69 4.51
C TRP A 271 -21.16 -1.91 3.20
N LEU A 272 -20.91 -2.56 2.05
CA LEU A 272 -21.12 -1.93 0.74
C LEU A 272 -22.58 -1.56 0.50
N ASN A 273 -23.53 -2.37 0.99
CA ASN A 273 -24.96 -2.04 0.93
C ASN A 273 -25.31 -0.82 1.80
N ASN A 274 -24.58 -0.57 2.89
CA ASN A 274 -24.82 0.60 3.75
C ASN A 274 -24.62 1.93 3.00
N TYR A 275 -23.79 1.98 1.96
CA TYR A 275 -23.65 3.18 1.12
C TYR A 275 -24.95 3.54 0.38
N ASP A 276 -25.82 2.58 0.12
CA ASP A 276 -27.12 2.78 -0.52
C ASP A 276 -28.26 2.89 0.50
N ALA A 277 -28.25 2.01 1.48
CA ALA A 277 -29.30 1.92 2.51
C ALA A 277 -29.17 3.02 3.57
N ALA A 278 -27.95 3.50 3.84
CA ALA A 278 -27.61 4.49 4.87
C ALA A 278 -28.14 4.13 6.27
N THR A 279 -28.19 2.84 6.59
CA THR A 279 -28.67 2.30 7.87
C THR A 279 -27.83 2.80 9.03
N VAL A 280 -26.50 2.78 8.87
CA VAL A 280 -25.54 3.34 9.82
C VAL A 280 -25.02 4.66 9.29
N GLY A 281 -24.99 5.67 10.16
CA GLY A 281 -24.51 7.02 9.88
C GLY A 281 -25.55 7.93 9.25
N GLY A 282 -26.36 7.43 8.33
CA GLY A 282 -27.31 8.22 7.54
C GLY A 282 -26.70 8.75 6.24
N ARG A 283 -27.54 9.33 5.38
CA ARG A 283 -27.15 9.82 4.04
C ARG A 283 -26.13 10.96 4.07
N ASP A 284 -26.22 11.83 5.06
CA ASP A 284 -25.33 12.95 5.30
C ASP A 284 -23.88 12.49 5.53
N ILE A 285 -23.68 11.48 6.37
CA ILE A 285 -22.36 10.89 6.61
C ILE A 285 -21.82 10.21 5.35
N ILE A 286 -22.66 9.40 4.67
CA ILE A 286 -22.24 8.74 3.42
C ILE A 286 -21.82 9.76 2.36
N GLN A 287 -22.58 10.86 2.24
CA GLN A 287 -22.23 11.95 1.33
C GLN A 287 -20.88 12.59 1.69
N THR A 288 -20.66 12.89 2.98
CA THR A 288 -19.40 13.44 3.48
C THR A 288 -18.23 12.50 3.17
N MET A 289 -18.37 11.21 3.43
CA MET A 289 -17.33 10.20 3.16
C MET A 289 -16.97 10.09 1.68
N THR A 290 -17.92 10.37 0.77
CA THR A 290 -17.74 10.19 -0.68
C THR A 290 -17.59 11.50 -1.45
N THR A 291 -17.50 12.64 -0.76
CA THR A 291 -17.24 13.94 -1.38
C THR A 291 -15.72 14.22 -1.41
N PRO A 292 -15.12 14.47 -2.59
CA PRO A 292 -13.72 14.80 -2.70
C PRO A 292 -13.31 15.99 -1.86
N THR A 293 -12.23 15.86 -1.10
CA THR A 293 -11.66 16.99 -0.34
C THR A 293 -10.93 17.94 -1.27
N LYS A 294 -11.07 19.23 -1.01
CA LYS A 294 -10.37 20.31 -1.72
C LYS A 294 -9.11 20.75 -0.97
N LEU A 295 -8.07 21.02 -1.73
CA LEU A 295 -6.85 21.67 -1.26
C LEU A 295 -7.10 23.18 -1.02
N ASN A 296 -6.12 23.89 -0.44
CA ASN A 296 -6.21 25.32 -0.18
C ASN A 296 -6.40 26.18 -1.45
N ASN A 297 -5.91 25.70 -2.60
CA ASN A 297 -6.08 26.34 -3.91
C ASN A 297 -7.41 25.98 -4.61
N GLY A 298 -8.31 25.25 -3.94
CA GLY A 298 -9.60 24.81 -4.47
C GLY A 298 -9.58 23.55 -5.33
N SER A 299 -8.41 23.05 -5.72
CA SER A 299 -8.30 21.79 -6.50
C SER A 299 -8.61 20.56 -5.65
N PRO A 300 -9.04 19.45 -6.25
CA PRO A 300 -9.23 18.20 -5.52
C PRO A 300 -7.91 17.66 -4.94
N ALA A 301 -7.96 17.00 -3.78
CA ALA A 301 -6.84 16.26 -3.21
C ALA A 301 -6.57 15.00 -4.05
N THR A 302 -5.88 15.15 -5.19
CA THR A 302 -5.64 14.08 -6.16
C THR A 302 -4.76 12.98 -5.59
N SER A 303 -5.31 11.76 -5.51
CA SER A 303 -4.63 10.57 -4.99
C SER A 303 -4.06 9.67 -6.10
N GLY A 304 -4.39 9.99 -7.34
CA GLY A 304 -3.98 9.29 -8.55
C GLY A 304 -4.79 9.80 -9.75
N PRO A 305 -4.48 9.34 -10.95
CA PRO A 305 -5.14 9.79 -12.17
C PRO A 305 -6.65 9.56 -12.14
N GLY A 306 -7.41 10.64 -12.32
CA GLY A 306 -8.88 10.59 -12.28
C GLY A 306 -9.48 10.28 -10.90
N MET A 307 -8.64 10.21 -9.84
CA MET A 307 -9.04 9.88 -8.48
C MET A 307 -8.65 10.99 -7.51
N ALA A 308 -9.58 11.37 -6.65
CA ALA A 308 -9.34 12.27 -5.53
C ALA A 308 -9.59 11.54 -4.21
N TYR A 309 -8.97 12.01 -3.13
CA TYR A 309 -9.22 11.48 -1.80
C TYR A 309 -10.37 12.23 -1.12
N ALA A 310 -11.24 11.48 -0.47
CA ALA A 310 -12.32 11.97 0.37
C ALA A 310 -12.00 11.62 1.85
N ILE A 311 -12.99 11.28 2.65
CA ILE A 311 -12.77 10.89 4.05
C ILE A 311 -12.64 9.36 4.13
N GLY A 312 -11.38 8.87 4.07
CA GLY A 312 -11.06 7.45 4.14
C GLY A 312 -11.31 6.65 2.86
N LEU A 313 -11.58 7.33 1.75
CA LEU A 313 -11.93 6.73 0.46
C LEU A 313 -11.27 7.49 -0.69
N THR A 314 -11.03 6.81 -1.79
CA THR A 314 -10.77 7.42 -3.09
C THR A 314 -12.05 7.46 -3.91
N VAL A 315 -12.29 8.57 -4.59
CA VAL A 315 -13.46 8.80 -5.44
C VAL A 315 -13.04 9.38 -6.77
N GLY A 316 -13.70 8.97 -7.84
CA GLY A 316 -13.35 9.45 -9.18
C GLY A 316 -14.06 8.67 -10.27
N THR A 317 -13.37 8.41 -11.37
CA THR A 317 -13.90 7.65 -12.49
C THR A 317 -12.95 6.52 -12.90
N LEU A 318 -13.51 5.37 -13.21
CA LEU A 318 -12.83 4.24 -13.83
C LEU A 318 -13.50 3.94 -15.16
N ARG A 319 -12.77 4.19 -16.27
CA ARG A 319 -13.27 3.97 -17.61
C ARG A 319 -14.64 4.62 -17.84
N GLY A 320 -14.79 5.90 -17.41
CA GLY A 320 -16.00 6.70 -17.57
C GLY A 320 -17.09 6.48 -16.53
N LEU A 321 -17.02 5.45 -15.69
CA LEU A 321 -17.99 5.21 -14.63
C LEU A 321 -17.51 5.79 -13.30
N ARG A 322 -18.40 6.46 -12.56
CA ARG A 322 -18.13 6.94 -11.22
C ARG A 322 -17.77 5.77 -10.30
N VAL A 323 -16.69 5.91 -9.55
CA VAL A 323 -16.19 4.86 -8.66
C VAL A 323 -15.81 5.42 -7.29
N VAL A 324 -16.11 4.62 -6.26
CA VAL A 324 -15.60 4.77 -4.89
C VAL A 324 -14.76 3.54 -4.60
N ALA A 325 -13.54 3.73 -4.10
CA ALA A 325 -12.58 2.65 -3.94
C ALA A 325 -11.64 2.87 -2.75
N HIS A 326 -11.00 1.84 -2.29
CA HIS A 326 -9.80 1.89 -1.48
C HIS A 326 -9.04 0.56 -1.57
N GLY A 327 -7.72 0.64 -1.53
CA GLY A 327 -6.87 -0.53 -1.42
C GLY A 327 -6.39 -0.74 0.02
N GLY A 328 -5.90 -1.95 0.31
CA GLY A 328 -5.31 -2.29 1.59
C GLY A 328 -4.12 -3.21 1.44
N SER A 329 -3.13 -3.02 2.32
CA SER A 329 -1.92 -3.83 2.37
C SER A 329 -1.42 -3.89 3.80
N TRP A 330 -1.29 -5.10 4.33
CA TRP A 330 -0.73 -5.32 5.66
C TRP A 330 -0.12 -6.72 5.76
N GLY A 331 1.10 -6.84 6.30
CA GLY A 331 1.80 -8.12 6.28
C GLY A 331 1.80 -8.74 4.88
N GLY A 332 1.32 -9.98 4.77
CA GLY A 332 1.14 -10.68 3.49
C GLY A 332 -0.21 -10.42 2.82
N PHE A 333 -1.14 -9.76 3.48
CA PHE A 333 -2.47 -9.48 2.96
C PHE A 333 -2.48 -8.30 1.99
N ARG A 334 -3.33 -8.40 0.96
CA ARG A 334 -3.61 -7.37 -0.06
C ARG A 334 -5.10 -7.34 -0.32
N GLY A 335 -5.70 -6.17 -0.26
CA GLY A 335 -7.12 -6.02 -0.52
C GLY A 335 -7.42 -4.85 -1.46
N HIS A 336 -8.50 -4.95 -2.20
CA HIS A 336 -9.04 -3.84 -2.98
C HIS A 336 -10.54 -3.99 -3.14
N PHE A 337 -11.26 -2.86 -3.11
CA PHE A 337 -12.65 -2.85 -3.53
C PHE A 337 -12.93 -1.70 -4.49
N LEU A 338 -13.89 -1.94 -5.37
CA LEU A 338 -14.46 -0.98 -6.30
C LEU A 338 -15.97 -0.97 -6.10
N ARG A 339 -16.56 0.20 -5.90
CA ARG A 339 -18.01 0.40 -5.88
C ARG A 339 -18.39 1.42 -6.95
N PHE A 340 -19.34 1.05 -7.79
CA PHE A 340 -19.93 1.87 -8.85
C PHE A 340 -21.33 2.31 -8.42
N PRO A 341 -21.46 3.50 -7.81
CA PRO A 341 -22.72 3.94 -7.20
C PRO A 341 -23.89 3.95 -8.15
N ASP A 342 -23.68 4.49 -9.37
CA ASP A 342 -24.75 4.68 -10.36
C ASP A 342 -25.21 3.34 -10.96
N GLN A 343 -24.37 2.30 -10.89
CA GLN A 343 -24.69 0.95 -11.35
C GLN A 343 -25.16 0.05 -10.20
N ARG A 344 -25.15 0.55 -8.93
CA ARG A 344 -25.42 -0.23 -7.72
C ARG A 344 -24.62 -1.55 -7.69
N PHE A 345 -23.38 -1.48 -8.17
CA PHE A 345 -22.49 -2.62 -8.36
C PHE A 345 -21.20 -2.43 -7.56
N ALA A 346 -20.65 -3.53 -7.04
CA ALA A 346 -19.35 -3.51 -6.39
C ALA A 346 -18.59 -4.82 -6.55
N VAL A 347 -17.28 -4.75 -6.40
CA VAL A 347 -16.37 -5.89 -6.35
C VAL A 347 -15.43 -5.69 -5.16
N ALA A 348 -15.23 -6.73 -4.35
CA ALA A 348 -14.18 -6.77 -3.33
C ALA A 348 -13.29 -8.00 -3.57
N THR A 349 -11.99 -7.81 -3.50
CA THR A 349 -10.99 -8.87 -3.66
C THR A 349 -10.02 -8.78 -2.49
N PHE A 350 -9.99 -9.78 -1.62
CA PHE A 350 -9.12 -9.88 -0.45
C PHE A 350 -8.21 -11.09 -0.59
N CYS A 351 -6.92 -10.87 -0.60
CA CYS A 351 -5.93 -11.89 -0.90
C CYS A 351 -4.94 -12.05 0.25
N ASN A 352 -4.46 -13.26 0.46
CA ASN A 352 -3.46 -13.59 1.46
C ASN A 352 -2.05 -13.82 0.86
N LEU A 353 -1.77 -13.18 -0.27
CA LEU A 353 -0.48 -13.26 -1.00
C LEU A 353 0.05 -11.86 -1.32
N THR A 354 1.31 -11.58 -0.94
CA THR A 354 1.97 -10.27 -1.15
C THR A 354 1.99 -9.79 -2.60
N THR A 355 1.93 -10.68 -3.58
CA THR A 355 2.07 -10.39 -5.02
C THR A 355 0.78 -10.55 -5.82
N SER A 356 -0.38 -10.61 -5.16
CA SER A 356 -1.67 -10.98 -5.79
C SER A 356 -2.25 -9.93 -6.74
N GLY A 357 -2.01 -8.62 -6.55
CA GLY A 357 -2.56 -7.53 -7.39
C GLY A 357 -4.09 -7.41 -7.36
N PRO A 358 -4.74 -7.29 -6.19
CA PRO A 358 -6.20 -7.31 -6.06
C PRO A 358 -6.91 -6.15 -6.78
N ASP A 359 -6.26 -5.01 -6.97
CA ASP A 359 -6.74 -3.86 -7.74
C ASP A 359 -6.98 -4.22 -9.21
N SER A 360 -6.00 -4.84 -9.84
CA SER A 360 -6.10 -5.33 -11.21
C SER A 360 -7.16 -6.44 -11.34
N LEU A 361 -7.22 -7.36 -10.38
CA LEU A 361 -8.22 -8.43 -10.36
C LEU A 361 -9.64 -7.85 -10.24
N ALA A 362 -9.88 -6.94 -9.30
CA ALA A 362 -11.18 -6.29 -9.12
C ALA A 362 -11.61 -5.50 -10.38
N ALA A 363 -10.68 -4.78 -11.02
CA ALA A 363 -10.98 -4.05 -12.25
C ALA A 363 -11.35 -4.97 -13.43
N LYS A 364 -10.66 -6.10 -13.58
CA LYS A 364 -11.01 -7.12 -14.59
C LYS A 364 -12.38 -7.75 -14.34
N VAL A 365 -12.71 -8.05 -13.07
CA VAL A 365 -14.04 -8.56 -12.70
C VAL A 365 -15.10 -7.51 -13.01
N ALA A 366 -14.90 -6.24 -12.63
CA ALA A 366 -15.83 -5.16 -12.94
C ALA A 366 -16.06 -5.03 -14.46
N ALA A 367 -15.01 -5.19 -15.27
CA ALA A 367 -15.13 -5.14 -16.74
C ALA A 367 -15.97 -6.30 -17.31
N ILE A 368 -16.02 -7.47 -16.67
CA ILE A 368 -16.92 -8.57 -17.10
C ILE A 368 -18.38 -8.18 -16.90
N TYR A 369 -18.71 -7.50 -15.80
CA TYR A 369 -20.09 -7.16 -15.46
C TYR A 369 -20.57 -5.86 -16.10
N LEU A 370 -19.69 -4.86 -16.24
CA LEU A 370 -20.02 -3.49 -16.64
C LEU A 370 -19.38 -3.09 -17.97
N GLY A 371 -18.70 -4.01 -18.68
CA GLY A 371 -17.91 -3.69 -19.88
C GLY A 371 -18.67 -2.93 -20.96
N ASP A 372 -19.94 -3.25 -21.13
CA ASP A 372 -20.83 -2.58 -22.12
C ASP A 372 -21.08 -1.09 -21.82
N ARG A 373 -20.84 -0.68 -20.56
CA ARG A 373 -21.02 0.69 -20.07
C ARG A 373 -19.70 1.43 -19.88
N MET A 374 -18.58 0.71 -19.95
CA MET A 374 -17.24 1.26 -19.71
C MET A 374 -16.63 1.78 -21.02
N GLN A 375 -15.93 2.91 -20.92
CA GLN A 375 -15.05 3.39 -21.98
C GLN A 375 -13.90 2.41 -22.23
N PRO A 376 -13.26 2.45 -23.43
CA PRO A 376 -12.07 1.66 -23.72
C PRO A 376 -11.00 1.82 -22.64
N ASP A 377 -10.27 0.75 -22.35
CA ASP A 377 -9.16 0.78 -21.40
C ASP A 377 -7.91 1.41 -22.03
N THR A 378 -7.77 2.72 -21.86
CA THR A 378 -6.64 3.48 -22.41
C THR A 378 -5.31 3.11 -21.76
N VAL A 379 -5.32 2.67 -20.48
CA VAL A 379 -4.12 2.20 -19.76
C VAL A 379 -3.65 0.87 -20.35
N ALA A 380 -4.57 -0.07 -20.55
CA ALA A 380 -4.24 -1.33 -21.19
C ALA A 380 -3.79 -1.11 -22.66
N ALA A 381 -4.49 -0.27 -23.41
CA ALA A 381 -4.13 0.06 -24.80
C ALA A 381 -2.73 0.69 -24.86
N TRP A 382 -2.41 1.63 -23.99
CA TRP A 382 -1.08 2.23 -23.91
C TRP A 382 0.01 1.19 -23.57
N THR A 383 -0.25 0.32 -22.59
CA THR A 383 0.68 -0.74 -22.18
C THR A 383 0.96 -1.73 -23.33
N ILE A 384 -0.08 -2.13 -24.06
CA ILE A 384 0.04 -3.00 -25.24
C ILE A 384 0.83 -2.29 -26.36
N ALA A 385 0.49 -1.03 -26.65
CA ALA A 385 1.20 -0.25 -27.65
C ALA A 385 2.67 -0.06 -27.29
N LEU A 386 2.98 0.20 -26.02
CA LEU A 386 4.36 0.32 -25.54
C LEU A 386 5.11 -1.01 -25.66
N ALA A 387 4.49 -2.11 -25.25
CA ALA A 387 5.08 -3.45 -25.36
C ALA A 387 5.35 -3.88 -26.80
N GLY A 388 4.49 -3.47 -27.74
CA GLY A 388 4.60 -3.75 -29.16
C GLY A 388 5.67 -2.93 -29.90
N GLN A 389 6.27 -1.91 -29.28
CA GLN A 389 7.34 -1.13 -29.93
C GLN A 389 8.59 -2.00 -30.12
N PRO A 390 9.19 -1.99 -31.32
CA PRO A 390 10.36 -2.82 -31.60
C PRO A 390 11.56 -2.34 -30.79
N ARG A 391 12.39 -3.29 -30.40
CA ARG A 391 13.70 -2.98 -29.81
C ARG A 391 14.60 -2.37 -30.87
N VAL A 392 15.26 -1.26 -30.53
CA VAL A 392 16.27 -0.60 -31.37
C VAL A 392 17.63 -0.72 -30.71
N ALA A 393 18.60 -1.32 -31.41
CA ALA A 393 19.95 -1.47 -30.88
C ALA A 393 20.53 -0.09 -30.51
N THR A 394 21.12 0.00 -29.32
CA THR A 394 21.75 1.21 -28.81
C THR A 394 23.20 0.93 -28.52
N SER A 395 24.12 1.82 -28.95
CA SER A 395 25.55 1.62 -28.76
C SER A 395 25.92 1.59 -27.27
N ALA A 396 26.96 0.82 -26.93
CA ALA A 396 27.47 0.79 -25.56
C ALA A 396 27.96 2.17 -25.08
N ALA A 397 28.43 3.02 -25.98
CA ALA A 397 28.82 4.39 -25.66
C ALA A 397 27.60 5.23 -25.27
N THR A 398 26.51 5.16 -26.04
CA THR A 398 25.25 5.82 -25.73
C THR A 398 24.69 5.34 -24.37
N LEU A 399 24.64 4.02 -24.15
CA LEU A 399 24.16 3.48 -22.88
C LEU A 399 24.97 3.99 -21.68
N ARG A 400 26.30 4.08 -21.79
CA ARG A 400 27.16 4.64 -20.74
C ARG A 400 26.84 6.12 -20.47
N ASN A 401 26.54 6.91 -21.50
CA ASN A 401 26.15 8.31 -21.33
C ASN A 401 24.79 8.47 -20.64
N LEU A 402 23.86 7.51 -20.82
CA LEU A 402 22.54 7.50 -20.23
C LEU A 402 22.52 6.92 -18.79
N ALA A 403 23.53 6.16 -18.42
CA ALA A 403 23.70 5.69 -17.04
C ALA A 403 24.03 6.87 -16.12
N GLY A 404 23.49 6.85 -14.91
CA GLY A 404 23.72 7.93 -13.95
C GLY A 404 22.73 7.96 -12.80
N VAL A 405 22.81 9.04 -12.04
CA VAL A 405 21.90 9.36 -10.94
C VAL A 405 20.99 10.51 -11.35
N TRP A 406 19.71 10.37 -11.06
CA TRP A 406 18.65 11.26 -11.47
C TRP A 406 17.83 11.66 -10.24
N ARG A 407 17.62 12.97 -10.03
CA ARG A 407 16.90 13.52 -8.88
C ARG A 407 15.60 14.19 -9.30
N ASN A 408 14.54 13.91 -8.54
CA ASN A 408 13.37 14.79 -8.47
C ASN A 408 13.34 15.39 -7.05
N ILE A 409 13.74 16.66 -6.92
CA ILE A 409 13.86 17.35 -5.62
C ILE A 409 12.48 17.54 -5.00
N GLU A 410 11.49 17.91 -5.80
CA GLU A 410 10.12 18.16 -5.32
C GLU A 410 9.50 16.91 -4.68
N ARG A 411 9.75 15.72 -5.27
CA ARG A 411 9.26 14.44 -4.73
C ARG A 411 10.20 13.81 -3.72
N GLY A 412 11.44 14.31 -3.57
CA GLY A 412 12.49 13.67 -2.75
C GLY A 412 12.85 12.29 -3.27
N GLU A 413 12.90 12.12 -4.60
CA GLU A 413 13.19 10.86 -5.25
C GLU A 413 14.55 10.88 -5.93
N VAL A 414 15.27 9.76 -5.82
CA VAL A 414 16.50 9.49 -6.57
C VAL A 414 16.33 8.20 -7.34
N ARG A 415 16.69 8.23 -8.62
CA ARG A 415 16.76 7.04 -9.48
C ARG A 415 18.18 6.85 -9.98
N ARG A 416 18.61 5.61 -10.05
CA ARG A 416 19.91 5.26 -10.63
C ARG A 416 19.68 4.33 -11.81
N THR A 417 20.23 4.72 -12.97
CA THR A 417 20.30 3.85 -14.16
C THR A 417 21.71 3.30 -14.31
N ARG A 418 21.82 2.02 -14.63
CA ARG A 418 23.09 1.32 -14.87
C ARG A 418 23.00 0.55 -16.18
N VAL A 419 24.13 0.34 -16.84
CA VAL A 419 24.21 -0.51 -18.03
C VAL A 419 24.25 -1.97 -17.59
N LYS A 420 23.41 -2.81 -18.23
CA LYS A 420 23.46 -4.27 -18.10
C LYS A 420 23.33 -4.88 -19.49
N GLY A 421 24.45 -5.41 -20.00
CA GLY A 421 24.53 -5.87 -21.40
C GLY A 421 24.27 -4.72 -22.37
N ASP A 422 23.26 -4.86 -23.19
CA ASP A 422 22.84 -3.92 -24.23
C ASP A 422 21.57 -3.11 -23.85
N THR A 423 21.32 -2.96 -22.54
CA THR A 423 20.16 -2.25 -21.99
C THR A 423 20.51 -1.48 -20.72
N LEU A 424 19.53 -0.72 -20.21
CA LEU A 424 19.60 -0.05 -18.91
C LEU A 424 18.79 -0.81 -17.87
N VAL A 425 19.23 -0.76 -16.63
CA VAL A 425 18.48 -1.24 -15.47
C VAL A 425 18.43 -0.15 -14.40
N SER A 426 17.31 -0.09 -13.66
CA SER A 426 17.23 0.71 -12.43
C SER A 426 17.36 -0.17 -11.19
N ALA A 427 17.61 0.47 -10.03
CA ALA A 427 17.64 -0.22 -8.75
C ALA A 427 16.28 -0.88 -8.44
N GLY A 428 16.32 -1.97 -7.71
CA GLY A 428 15.17 -2.79 -7.31
C GLY A 428 15.58 -4.26 -7.20
N ASP A 429 14.77 -5.07 -6.55
CA ASP A 429 14.93 -6.51 -6.48
C ASP A 429 13.59 -7.20 -6.78
N PRO A 430 13.42 -7.75 -8.00
CA PRO A 430 14.34 -7.70 -9.12
C PRO A 430 14.48 -6.30 -9.74
N PRO A 431 15.61 -5.99 -10.40
CA PRO A 431 15.82 -4.70 -11.04
C PRO A 431 14.88 -4.52 -12.25
N THR A 432 14.37 -3.30 -12.43
CA THR A 432 13.59 -2.97 -13.63
C THR A 432 14.51 -2.89 -14.85
N VAL A 433 14.22 -3.68 -15.88
CA VAL A 433 14.94 -3.69 -17.15
C VAL A 433 14.24 -2.76 -18.13
N TYR A 434 15.03 -1.88 -18.78
CA TYR A 434 14.54 -0.92 -19.78
C TYR A 434 15.06 -1.28 -21.16
N VAL A 435 14.16 -1.75 -22.03
CA VAL A 435 14.43 -2.11 -23.41
C VAL A 435 14.58 -0.85 -24.28
N PRO A 436 15.67 -0.69 -25.06
CA PRO A 436 15.86 0.49 -25.87
C PRO A 436 14.90 0.56 -27.06
N LEU A 437 14.38 1.77 -27.33
CA LEU A 437 13.45 2.11 -28.44
C LEU A 437 14.06 3.05 -29.47
N GLY A 438 15.32 3.46 -29.28
CA GLY A 438 15.97 4.50 -30.11
C GLY A 438 15.67 5.92 -29.66
N GLY A 439 16.47 6.90 -30.11
CA GLY A 439 16.25 8.32 -29.80
C GLY A 439 16.28 8.67 -28.31
N GLY A 440 17.06 7.96 -27.50
CA GLY A 440 17.10 8.19 -26.04
C GLY A 440 15.90 7.63 -25.26
N ARG A 441 15.03 6.88 -25.92
CA ARG A 441 13.82 6.30 -25.34
C ARG A 441 14.02 4.83 -24.98
N PHE A 442 13.41 4.42 -23.87
CA PHE A 442 13.43 3.04 -23.37
C PHE A 442 12.09 2.70 -22.74
N ARG A 443 11.74 1.42 -22.73
CA ARG A 443 10.53 0.93 -22.08
C ARG A 443 10.78 -0.19 -21.07
N SER A 444 9.95 -0.24 -20.06
CA SER A 444 9.68 -1.43 -19.24
C SER A 444 8.23 -1.88 -19.48
N GLU A 445 7.68 -2.75 -18.63
CA GLU A 445 6.29 -3.22 -18.78
C GLU A 445 5.23 -2.09 -18.76
N ARG A 446 5.40 -1.10 -17.89
CA ARG A 446 4.42 -0.03 -17.65
C ARG A 446 5.03 1.36 -17.62
N THR A 447 6.27 1.51 -18.08
CA THR A 447 6.98 2.78 -17.98
C THR A 447 7.81 3.01 -19.23
N GLU A 448 7.70 4.19 -19.79
CA GLU A 448 8.64 4.71 -20.77
C GLU A 448 9.57 5.71 -20.08
N ILE A 449 10.86 5.63 -20.35
CA ILE A 449 11.80 6.66 -19.96
C ILE A 449 12.37 7.32 -21.23
N HIS A 450 12.53 8.64 -21.17
CA HIS A 450 13.12 9.42 -22.24
C HIS A 450 14.19 10.35 -21.66
N PHE A 451 15.38 10.28 -22.26
CA PHE A 451 16.51 11.13 -21.88
C PHE A 451 16.65 12.26 -22.86
N GLU A 452 16.79 13.50 -22.37
CA GLU A 452 16.89 14.69 -23.19
C GLU A 452 17.84 15.74 -22.59
N GLY A 453 18.14 16.76 -23.41
CA GLY A 453 19.01 17.87 -23.04
C GLY A 453 20.48 17.49 -23.04
N GLY A 454 21.35 18.47 -22.87
CA GLY A 454 22.79 18.30 -22.95
C GLY A 454 23.39 18.47 -24.35
N PRO A 455 24.71 18.37 -24.52
CA PRO A 455 25.39 18.46 -25.82
C PRO A 455 25.00 17.32 -26.75
N ALA A 456 25.06 17.51 -28.05
CA ALA A 456 24.61 16.57 -29.08
C ALA A 456 25.15 15.11 -28.93
N ASN A 457 26.37 14.94 -28.41
CA ASN A 457 26.98 13.64 -28.13
C ASN A 457 27.36 13.47 -26.66
N GLY A 458 26.81 14.31 -25.79
CA GLY A 458 27.10 14.31 -24.34
C GLY A 458 26.07 13.56 -23.51
N ALA A 459 26.27 13.63 -22.22
CA ALA A 459 25.32 13.07 -21.26
C ALA A 459 24.06 13.96 -21.18
N PRO A 460 22.86 13.38 -21.22
CA PRO A 460 21.61 14.13 -21.07
C PRO A 460 21.49 14.75 -19.68
N THR A 461 20.79 15.88 -19.61
CA THR A 461 20.56 16.60 -18.34
C THR A 461 19.23 16.26 -17.69
N ARG A 462 18.28 15.71 -18.42
CA ARG A 462 16.96 15.33 -17.93
C ARG A 462 16.59 13.91 -18.31
N MET A 463 15.83 13.27 -17.44
CA MET A 463 15.17 11.98 -17.66
C MET A 463 13.68 12.15 -17.36
N MET A 464 12.85 11.98 -18.34
CA MET A 464 11.40 11.93 -18.17
C MET A 464 10.97 10.48 -17.99
N VAL A 465 10.17 10.23 -16.97
CA VAL A 465 9.54 8.95 -16.68
C VAL A 465 8.05 9.08 -16.94
N ARG A 466 7.60 8.44 -18.01
CA ARG A 466 6.21 8.45 -18.45
C ARG A 466 5.52 7.14 -18.09
N THR A 467 4.38 7.25 -17.45
CA THR A 467 3.41 6.18 -17.24
C THR A 467 2.14 6.49 -18.05
N PRO A 468 1.14 5.60 -18.11
CA PRO A 468 -0.14 5.90 -18.75
C PRO A 468 -0.83 7.15 -18.20
N THR A 469 -0.45 7.60 -17.02
CA THR A 469 -1.23 8.54 -16.20
C THR A 469 -0.47 9.79 -15.78
N GLU A 470 0.86 9.77 -15.85
CA GLU A 470 1.69 10.93 -15.50
C GLU A 470 3.03 10.92 -16.22
N THR A 471 3.66 12.08 -16.26
CA THR A 471 5.06 12.24 -16.64
C THR A 471 5.81 12.94 -15.50
N VAL A 472 6.88 12.31 -15.02
CA VAL A 472 7.72 12.85 -13.94
C VAL A 472 9.11 13.13 -14.52
N THR A 473 9.60 14.36 -14.29
CA THR A 473 10.93 14.79 -14.75
C THR A 473 11.94 14.68 -13.63
N PHE A 474 13.07 14.10 -13.95
CA PHE A 474 14.26 14.00 -13.10
C PHE A 474 15.41 14.78 -13.75
N VAL A 475 16.21 15.45 -12.95
CA VAL A 475 17.43 16.16 -13.37
C VAL A 475 18.65 15.31 -13.06
N ARG A 476 19.62 15.28 -13.95
CA ARG A 476 20.87 14.56 -13.74
C ARG A 476 21.63 15.17 -12.57
N ALA A 477 22.11 14.31 -11.68
CA ALA A 477 23.01 14.70 -10.61
C ALA A 477 24.45 14.31 -10.95
N ASP A 478 25.42 15.15 -10.53
CA ASP A 478 26.82 14.80 -10.62
C ASP A 478 27.13 13.62 -9.69
N THR A 479 27.42 12.47 -10.28
CA THR A 479 27.67 11.25 -9.52
C THR A 479 29.03 11.30 -8.84
N VAL A 480 29.10 10.78 -7.62
CA VAL A 480 30.34 10.59 -6.88
C VAL A 480 30.60 9.11 -6.65
N VAL A 481 31.87 8.74 -6.79
CA VAL A 481 32.41 7.46 -6.31
C VAL A 481 33.26 7.79 -5.10
N LEU A 482 32.89 7.28 -3.96
CA LEU A 482 33.61 7.48 -2.70
C LEU A 482 34.49 6.24 -2.43
N ASP A 483 35.78 6.44 -2.27
CA ASP A 483 36.68 5.43 -1.73
C ASP A 483 36.46 5.28 -0.20
N VAL A 484 37.11 4.29 0.39
CA VAL A 484 36.97 3.97 1.83
C VAL A 484 37.39 5.15 2.71
N ALA A 485 38.44 5.89 2.32
CA ALA A 485 38.92 7.04 3.09
C ALA A 485 37.88 8.17 3.10
N LYS A 486 37.28 8.47 1.94
CA LYS A 486 36.20 9.46 1.85
C LYS A 486 34.93 9.00 2.55
N LEU A 487 34.57 7.71 2.50
CA LEU A 487 33.43 7.17 3.28
C LEU A 487 33.65 7.34 4.79
N ALA A 488 34.90 7.26 5.26
CA ALA A 488 35.20 7.44 6.68
C ALA A 488 34.89 8.86 7.22
N GLU A 489 34.86 9.89 6.36
CA GLU A 489 34.48 11.25 6.76
C GLU A 489 33.02 11.31 7.27
N TYR A 490 32.16 10.46 6.72
CA TYR A 490 30.74 10.39 7.07
C TYR A 490 30.48 9.50 8.28
N ALA A 491 31.44 8.70 8.73
CA ALA A 491 31.29 7.87 9.91
C ALA A 491 31.11 8.74 11.17
N GLY A 492 30.29 8.27 12.11
CA GLY A 492 30.00 8.98 13.35
C GLY A 492 28.62 8.67 13.90
N ASP A 493 28.28 9.32 14.98
CA ASP A 493 26.99 9.23 15.64
C ASP A 493 26.13 10.46 15.31
N TYR A 494 24.89 10.20 14.97
CA TYR A 494 23.92 11.21 14.54
C TYR A 494 22.61 11.01 15.31
N ARG A 495 22.15 12.05 16.01
CA ARG A 495 20.97 12.01 16.84
C ARG A 495 19.81 12.78 16.20
N SER A 496 18.62 12.17 16.21
CA SER A 496 17.35 12.84 15.96
C SER A 496 16.55 12.86 17.26
N ASP A 497 16.21 14.05 17.74
CA ASP A 497 15.34 14.20 18.91
C ASP A 497 13.89 13.91 18.54
N GLU A 498 13.45 14.19 17.31
CA GLU A 498 12.12 13.84 16.82
C GLU A 498 11.88 12.32 16.76
N ALA A 499 12.87 11.56 16.28
CA ALA A 499 12.78 10.12 16.21
C ALA A 499 13.29 9.43 17.49
N GLU A 500 13.76 10.19 18.47
CA GLU A 500 14.33 9.72 19.74
C GLU A 500 15.39 8.62 19.56
N VAL A 501 16.25 8.76 18.54
CA VAL A 501 17.23 7.75 18.16
C VAL A 501 18.58 8.36 17.85
N THR A 502 19.64 7.65 18.23
CA THR A 502 20.99 7.88 17.70
C THR A 502 21.29 6.80 16.67
N GLN A 503 21.61 7.23 15.45
CA GLN A 503 22.12 6.35 14.39
C GLN A 503 23.64 6.44 14.35
N THR A 504 24.29 5.29 14.28
CA THR A 504 25.75 5.20 14.10
C THR A 504 26.07 4.79 12.66
N TRP A 505 26.87 5.59 11.98
CA TRP A 505 27.38 5.29 10.65
C TRP A 505 28.80 4.74 10.74
N ARG A 506 29.05 3.57 10.15
CA ARG A 506 30.36 2.89 10.20
C ARG A 506 30.76 2.39 8.83
N VAL A 507 32.05 2.45 8.52
CA VAL A 507 32.59 1.81 7.32
C VAL A 507 32.91 0.36 7.62
N GLU A 508 32.26 -0.55 6.93
CA GLU A 508 32.45 -1.99 7.05
C GLU A 508 32.56 -2.62 5.66
N LYS A 509 33.61 -3.39 5.44
CA LYS A 509 33.87 -4.06 4.16
C LYS A 509 33.81 -3.11 2.94
N GLY A 510 34.29 -1.88 3.11
CA GLY A 510 34.28 -0.85 2.07
C GLY A 510 32.92 -0.19 1.80
N GLN A 511 31.94 -0.38 2.66
CA GLN A 511 30.59 0.20 2.56
C GLN A 511 30.26 1.01 3.80
N LEU A 512 29.44 2.06 3.65
CA LEU A 512 28.94 2.85 4.78
C LEU A 512 27.64 2.22 5.28
N MET A 513 27.65 1.75 6.53
CA MET A 513 26.57 1.03 7.18
C MET A 513 25.89 1.92 8.21
N VAL A 514 24.57 1.80 8.37
CA VAL A 514 23.78 2.51 9.40
C VAL A 514 23.26 1.54 10.43
N TYR A 515 23.42 1.92 11.68
CA TYR A 515 22.92 1.19 12.84
C TYR A 515 22.06 2.09 13.73
N ALA A 516 21.05 1.52 14.38
CA ALA A 516 20.37 2.10 15.54
C ALA A 516 20.58 1.15 16.71
N GLY A 517 21.40 1.53 17.67
CA GLY A 517 21.93 0.60 18.68
C GLY A 517 22.71 -0.53 18.01
N TYR A 518 22.33 -1.78 18.28
CA TYR A 518 22.91 -2.97 17.66
C TYR A 518 22.19 -3.41 16.37
N ARG A 519 21.05 -2.80 16.02
CA ARG A 519 20.27 -3.16 14.84
C ARG A 519 20.82 -2.48 13.60
N ARG A 520 21.19 -3.29 12.60
CA ARG A 520 21.58 -2.80 11.29
C ARG A 520 20.35 -2.31 10.52
N LEU A 521 20.35 -1.03 10.10
CA LEU A 521 19.27 -0.44 9.30
C LEU A 521 19.50 -0.57 7.79
N GLY A 522 20.75 -0.73 7.35
CA GLY A 522 21.08 -0.94 5.95
C GLY A 522 22.39 -0.27 5.51
N ILE A 523 22.60 -0.27 4.19
CA ILE A 523 23.75 0.33 3.52
C ILE A 523 23.35 1.72 3.02
N LEU A 524 24.24 2.70 3.20
CA LEU A 524 24.15 3.99 2.52
C LEU A 524 24.89 3.91 1.19
N GLU A 525 24.15 3.94 0.09
CA GLU A 525 24.73 3.96 -1.25
C GLU A 525 25.00 5.41 -1.67
N PRO A 526 26.28 5.81 -1.92
CA PRO A 526 26.60 7.14 -2.43
C PRO A 526 25.92 7.39 -3.78
N THR A 527 25.40 8.59 -3.98
CA THR A 527 24.70 8.98 -5.21
C THR A 527 25.33 10.21 -5.87
N TYR A 528 25.35 11.33 -5.17
CA TYR A 528 25.97 12.60 -5.55
C TYR A 528 26.75 13.15 -4.35
N LYS A 529 27.42 14.29 -4.51
CA LYS A 529 28.17 14.91 -3.41
C LYS A 529 27.28 15.11 -2.19
N ASP A 530 27.68 14.56 -1.06
CA ASP A 530 26.94 14.57 0.20
C ASP A 530 25.54 13.90 0.14
N GLY A 531 25.23 13.18 -0.93
CA GLY A 531 23.95 12.48 -1.14
C GLY A 531 24.07 10.97 -1.07
N PHE A 532 23.16 10.33 -0.36
CA PHE A 532 23.08 8.87 -0.24
C PHE A 532 21.64 8.38 -0.43
N THR A 533 21.49 7.09 -0.71
CA THR A 533 20.19 6.40 -0.68
C THR A 533 20.24 5.18 0.23
N ARG A 534 19.11 4.88 0.88
CA ARG A 534 18.92 3.68 1.70
C ARG A 534 17.46 3.23 1.64
N GLY A 535 17.19 2.06 1.08
CA GLY A 535 15.84 1.48 1.08
C GLY A 535 14.74 2.41 0.54
N GLY A 536 15.03 3.21 -0.49
CA GLY A 536 14.10 4.19 -1.06
C GLY A 536 14.11 5.57 -0.39
N SER A 537 14.80 5.74 0.76
CA SER A 537 15.03 7.05 1.37
C SER A 537 16.20 7.76 0.68
N VAL A 538 16.09 9.07 0.52
CA VAL A 538 17.16 9.97 0.12
C VAL A 538 17.73 10.63 1.38
N ILE A 539 19.04 10.73 1.46
CA ILE A 539 19.75 11.26 2.62
C ILE A 539 20.72 12.32 2.11
N ASP A 540 20.52 13.55 2.54
CA ASP A 540 21.34 14.72 2.21
C ASP A 540 22.16 15.13 3.44
N VAL A 541 23.48 15.02 3.37
CA VAL A 541 24.40 15.37 4.44
C VAL A 541 24.61 16.88 4.46
N MET A 542 24.53 17.47 5.65
CA MET A 542 24.70 18.90 5.88
C MET A 542 26.12 19.23 6.33
N ARG A 543 26.65 20.33 5.82
CA ARG A 543 27.98 20.87 6.22
C ARG A 543 27.86 22.32 6.70
N ASP A 544 28.73 22.69 7.62
CA ASP A 544 28.92 24.09 8.00
C ASP A 544 29.74 24.88 6.96
N ALA A 545 29.91 26.18 7.19
CA ALA A 545 30.69 27.05 6.32
C ALA A 545 32.20 26.66 6.21
N LYS A 546 32.69 25.83 7.12
CA LYS A 546 34.07 25.29 7.12
C LYS A 546 34.13 23.90 6.46
N GLY A 547 33.03 23.42 5.89
CA GLY A 547 32.91 22.12 5.23
C GLY A 547 32.79 20.92 6.17
N ARG A 548 32.65 21.12 7.49
CA ARG A 548 32.52 20.03 8.46
C ARG A 548 31.09 19.50 8.46
N ILE A 549 30.93 18.18 8.49
CA ILE A 549 29.63 17.54 8.57
C ILE A 549 28.96 17.86 9.92
N THR A 550 27.78 18.48 9.87
CA THR A 550 26.96 18.84 11.04
C THR A 550 25.80 17.90 11.28
N GLY A 551 25.41 17.14 10.27
CA GLY A 551 24.29 16.23 10.34
C GLY A 551 23.81 15.80 8.96
N TYR A 552 22.58 15.30 8.89
CA TYR A 552 21.93 14.98 7.63
C TYR A 552 20.40 15.09 7.76
N VAL A 553 19.74 15.16 6.61
CA VAL A 553 18.28 15.14 6.47
C VAL A 553 17.85 13.89 5.73
N VAL A 554 16.76 13.25 6.18
CA VAL A 554 16.15 12.11 5.52
C VAL A 554 14.86 12.55 4.82
N GLU A 555 14.79 12.26 3.53
CA GLU A 555 13.58 12.34 2.71
C GLU A 555 13.11 10.92 2.41
N SER A 556 11.95 10.52 2.86
CA SER A 556 11.49 9.14 2.75
C SER A 556 9.99 9.09 2.47
N GLY A 557 9.60 9.21 1.20
CA GLY A 557 8.23 9.07 0.74
C GLY A 557 7.18 9.88 1.52
N ARG A 558 6.87 9.44 2.73
CA ARG A 558 5.85 10.03 3.62
C ARG A 558 6.41 10.82 4.79
N VAL A 559 7.72 11.01 4.84
CA VAL A 559 8.43 11.83 5.84
C VAL A 559 9.41 12.72 5.11
N ARG A 560 9.32 14.02 5.36
CA ARG A 560 10.18 15.05 4.81
C ARG A 560 10.99 15.71 5.92
N HIS A 561 12.21 16.12 5.57
CA HIS A 561 13.07 16.96 6.41
C HIS A 561 13.36 16.39 7.81
N LEU A 562 13.34 15.04 7.96
CA LEU A 562 13.69 14.44 9.25
C LEU A 562 15.19 14.64 9.51
N ARG A 563 15.52 15.40 10.54
CA ARG A 563 16.89 15.85 10.84
C ARG A 563 17.58 14.93 11.82
N PHE A 564 18.87 14.73 11.54
CA PHE A 564 19.82 14.09 12.43
C PHE A 564 21.03 15.01 12.58
N THR A 565 21.38 15.35 13.81
CA THR A 565 22.53 16.21 14.14
C THR A 565 23.71 15.32 14.53
N ARG A 566 24.91 15.64 14.01
CA ARG A 566 26.13 14.91 14.36
C ARG A 566 26.49 15.19 15.82
N VAL A 567 26.69 14.13 16.61
CA VAL A 567 27.03 14.24 18.04
C VAL A 567 28.45 13.77 18.33
N ARG A 568 29.04 12.95 17.46
CA ARG A 568 30.45 12.51 17.51
C ARG A 568 30.99 12.23 16.11
#